data_a17ed23ac096d8c8390ce9d9c8032956
#
_entry.id   a17ed23ac096d8c8390ce9d9c8032956
#
_cell.length_a   1.000
_cell.length_b   1.000
_cell.length_c   1.000
_cell.angle_alpha   90.00
_cell.angle_beta   90.00
_cell.angle_gamma   90.00
#
_symmetry.space_group_name_H-M   'P 1'
#
loop_
_entity.id
_entity.type
_entity.pdbx_description
1 polymer ?
#
loop_
_entity_poly.entity_id
_entity_poly.type
_entity_poly.pdbx_seq_one_letter_code
_entity_poly.pdbx_strand_id
1 'polypeptide(L)'
;TLLECSNTIQDIRNCYREILAEGITADRDYPPFDRVAMDGIAISFNAFEKGNKTFIIQDTQKAGQAQLTLKGNEYCIEVMTGCSLPIGCNCVIKVEDLTINENKALLKDNLDLVFYNNIHSKGSDYKKDDKLISIGTELLMSHISIMASVGKKYALVKKNPSIAFVSTGDELVPIDAKNIEDYQIRISNSYAMYSSLSKKWNSKIQIFHIKDSISDLKTELSKIIN
;
A
#
# COMPACT_ATOMS: atom_id res chain seq x y z
N THR A 1 3.17 17.91 -29.00
CA THR A 1 3.23 16.43 -29.09
C THR A 1 3.33 15.92 -27.65
N LEU A 2 2.39 15.06 -27.22
CA LEU A 2 2.51 14.38 -25.94
C LEU A 2 3.63 13.35 -26.06
N LEU A 3 4.62 13.40 -25.15
CA LEU A 3 5.67 12.38 -25.06
C LEU A 3 5.05 11.10 -24.51
N GLU A 4 5.05 10.04 -25.31
CA GLU A 4 4.73 8.70 -24.81
C GLU A 4 5.95 8.16 -24.04
N CYS A 5 5.85 8.16 -22.71
CA CYS A 5 6.87 7.53 -21.88
C CYS A 5 6.79 5.99 -22.01
N SER A 6 7.91 5.35 -22.29
CA SER A 6 8.02 3.89 -22.25
C SER A 6 7.74 3.38 -20.82
N ASN A 7 7.45 2.08 -20.71
CA ASN A 7 7.26 1.44 -19.42
C ASN A 7 8.54 0.74 -18.95
N THR A 8 8.68 0.55 -17.64
CA THR A 8 9.76 -0.23 -17.04
C THR A 8 9.22 -1.05 -15.88
N ILE A 9 9.81 -2.22 -15.65
CA ILE A 9 9.50 -3.06 -14.49
C ILE A 9 10.40 -2.61 -13.34
N GLN A 10 9.80 -2.37 -12.17
CA GLN A 10 10.50 -1.89 -10.99
C GLN A 10 10.04 -2.62 -9.73
N ASP A 11 10.96 -2.87 -8.79
CA ASP A 11 10.61 -3.38 -7.46
C ASP A 11 9.72 -2.38 -6.74
N ILE A 12 8.61 -2.83 -6.13
CA ILE A 12 7.62 -1.94 -5.50
C ILE A 12 8.22 -1.05 -4.41
N ARG A 13 9.33 -1.45 -3.78
CA ARG A 13 10.06 -0.62 -2.78
C ARG A 13 10.60 0.68 -3.36
N ASN A 14 10.77 0.73 -4.67
CA ASN A 14 11.30 1.89 -5.41
C ASN A 14 10.22 2.61 -6.22
N CYS A 15 8.94 2.20 -6.12
CA CYS A 15 7.85 2.73 -6.94
C CYS A 15 7.13 3.94 -6.31
N TYR A 16 7.57 4.43 -5.16
CA TYR A 16 6.94 5.61 -4.53
C TYR A 16 7.03 6.84 -5.45
N ARG A 17 5.86 7.44 -5.74
CA ARG A 17 5.66 8.55 -6.70
C ARG A 17 5.89 8.23 -8.18
N GLU A 18 6.08 6.97 -8.52
CA GLU A 18 6.06 6.54 -9.91
C GLU A 18 4.61 6.42 -10.42
N ILE A 19 4.41 6.51 -11.72
CA ILE A 19 3.11 6.36 -12.36
C ILE A 19 2.89 4.91 -12.78
N LEU A 20 1.87 4.27 -12.24
CA LEU A 20 1.55 2.89 -12.53
C LEU A 20 1.12 2.72 -14.01
N ALA A 21 1.73 1.77 -14.72
CA ALA A 21 1.46 1.47 -16.12
C ALA A 21 0.65 0.19 -16.35
N GLU A 22 0.19 -0.45 -15.29
CA GLU A 22 -0.70 -1.61 -15.28
C GLU A 22 -1.83 -1.43 -14.27
N GLY A 23 -2.88 -2.24 -14.34
CA GLY A 23 -3.90 -2.31 -13.29
C GLY A 23 -3.51 -3.32 -12.23
N ILE A 24 -3.82 -3.08 -10.96
CA ILE A 24 -3.65 -4.04 -9.88
C ILE A 24 -5.00 -4.57 -9.45
N THR A 25 -5.12 -5.89 -9.43
CA THR A 25 -6.34 -6.60 -8.99
C THR A 25 -6.03 -7.47 -7.78
N ALA A 26 -7.06 -7.79 -7.02
CA ALA A 26 -6.99 -8.70 -5.89
C ALA A 26 -6.71 -10.13 -6.35
N ASP A 27 -5.71 -10.80 -5.76
CA ASP A 27 -5.36 -12.19 -6.04
C ASP A 27 -6.32 -13.19 -5.38
N ARG A 28 -7.00 -12.75 -4.31
CA ARG A 28 -7.96 -13.52 -3.52
C ARG A 28 -8.90 -12.60 -2.73
N ASP A 29 -9.91 -13.19 -2.11
CA ASP A 29 -10.78 -12.47 -1.15
C ASP A 29 -9.96 -11.93 0.03
N TYR A 30 -10.35 -10.75 0.54
CA TYR A 30 -9.74 -10.19 1.74
C TYR A 30 -10.80 -9.65 2.71
N PRO A 31 -10.77 -10.09 3.96
CA PRO A 31 -9.91 -11.13 4.54
C PRO A 31 -10.08 -12.48 3.81
N PRO A 32 -9.05 -13.36 3.76
CA PRO A 32 -9.12 -14.63 3.05
C PRO A 32 -9.97 -15.70 3.77
N PHE A 33 -10.36 -15.43 5.00
CA PHE A 33 -11.21 -16.27 5.88
C PHE A 33 -12.00 -15.36 6.82
N ASP A 34 -13.03 -15.90 7.45
CA ASP A 34 -13.71 -15.21 8.56
C ASP A 34 -12.71 -15.00 9.69
N ARG A 35 -12.42 -13.71 9.98
CA ARG A 35 -11.36 -13.30 10.88
C ARG A 35 -11.93 -12.82 12.21
N VAL A 36 -11.40 -13.31 13.30
CA VAL A 36 -11.73 -12.84 14.66
C VAL A 36 -11.26 -11.41 14.85
N ALA A 37 -12.16 -10.53 15.30
CA ALA A 37 -11.90 -9.10 15.46
C ALA A 37 -11.45 -8.72 16.88
N MET A 38 -11.71 -9.56 17.89
CA MET A 38 -11.44 -9.29 19.30
C MET A 38 -10.90 -10.53 20.00
N ASP A 39 -10.04 -10.36 21.00
CA ASP A 39 -9.62 -11.42 21.91
C ASP A 39 -10.80 -11.86 22.79
N GLY A 40 -10.95 -13.16 23.04
CA GLY A 40 -12.03 -13.70 23.86
C GLY A 40 -12.34 -15.16 23.56
N ILE A 41 -13.59 -15.53 23.46
CA ILE A 41 -14.03 -16.88 23.13
C ILE A 41 -14.92 -16.90 21.88
N ALA A 42 -14.75 -17.93 21.05
CA ALA A 42 -15.63 -18.23 19.92
C ALA A 42 -16.59 -19.36 20.32
N ILE A 43 -17.88 -19.16 20.02
CA ILE A 43 -18.97 -20.09 20.34
C ILE A 43 -19.89 -20.34 19.15
N SER A 44 -20.75 -21.35 19.25
CA SER A 44 -21.96 -21.43 18.43
C SER A 44 -23.00 -20.45 18.99
N PHE A 45 -23.46 -19.48 18.19
CA PHE A 45 -24.49 -18.51 18.57
C PHE A 45 -25.80 -19.19 19.01
N ASN A 46 -26.16 -20.31 18.38
CA ASN A 46 -27.31 -21.11 18.77
C ASN A 46 -27.24 -21.63 20.23
N ALA A 47 -26.03 -21.87 20.76
CA ALA A 47 -25.88 -22.23 22.17
C ALA A 47 -26.26 -21.08 23.11
N PHE A 48 -25.87 -19.86 22.77
CA PHE A 48 -26.26 -18.65 23.50
C PHE A 48 -27.78 -18.40 23.43
N GLU A 49 -28.38 -18.50 22.25
CA GLU A 49 -29.84 -18.36 22.06
C GLU A 49 -30.65 -19.36 22.90
N LYS A 50 -30.11 -20.57 23.12
CA LYS A 50 -30.70 -21.59 24.00
C LYS A 50 -30.48 -21.33 25.49
N GLY A 51 -29.84 -20.22 25.84
CA GLY A 51 -29.64 -19.78 27.22
C GLY A 51 -28.33 -20.25 27.86
N ASN A 52 -27.39 -20.85 27.10
CA ASN A 52 -26.09 -21.22 27.65
C ASN A 52 -25.29 -19.95 28.01
N LYS A 53 -24.91 -19.83 29.28
CA LYS A 53 -24.08 -18.74 29.79
C LYS A 53 -22.69 -19.20 30.26
N THR A 54 -22.46 -20.50 30.30
CA THR A 54 -21.18 -21.08 30.74
C THR A 54 -20.69 -22.06 29.69
N PHE A 55 -19.44 -21.93 29.30
CA PHE A 55 -18.79 -22.74 28.25
C PHE A 55 -17.50 -23.36 28.79
N ILE A 56 -17.19 -24.57 28.40
CA ILE A 56 -15.91 -25.23 28.68
C ILE A 56 -14.90 -24.79 27.63
N ILE A 57 -13.78 -24.25 28.06
CA ILE A 57 -12.69 -23.87 27.14
C ILE A 57 -12.03 -25.16 26.63
N GLN A 58 -12.22 -25.41 25.34
CA GLN A 58 -11.73 -26.63 24.69
C GLN A 58 -10.25 -26.51 24.34
N ASP A 59 -9.83 -25.37 23.80
CA ASP A 59 -8.50 -25.08 23.24
C ASP A 59 -8.37 -23.59 22.94
N THR A 60 -7.19 -23.17 22.46
CA THR A 60 -6.91 -21.79 22.04
C THR A 60 -6.51 -21.72 20.56
N GLN A 61 -7.26 -20.94 19.76
CA GLN A 61 -6.97 -20.66 18.36
C GLN A 61 -6.11 -19.39 18.25
N LYS A 62 -4.88 -19.51 17.77
CA LYS A 62 -3.97 -18.39 17.54
C LYS A 62 -3.90 -18.01 16.06
N ALA A 63 -3.52 -16.76 15.78
CA ALA A 63 -3.26 -16.32 14.40
C ALA A 63 -2.14 -17.18 13.77
N GLY A 64 -2.31 -17.49 12.46
CA GLY A 64 -1.34 -18.29 11.71
C GLY A 64 -1.43 -19.81 11.94
N GLN A 65 -2.39 -20.29 12.72
CA GLN A 65 -2.65 -21.72 12.92
C GLN A 65 -3.80 -22.22 12.05
N ALA A 66 -3.80 -23.54 11.78
CA ALA A 66 -4.94 -24.21 11.16
C ALA A 66 -6.19 -24.07 12.05
N GLN A 67 -7.37 -24.00 11.42
CA GLN A 67 -8.64 -23.85 12.14
C GLN A 67 -8.92 -25.04 13.04
N LEU A 68 -9.23 -24.78 14.29
CA LEU A 68 -9.77 -25.74 15.21
C LEU A 68 -11.27 -25.97 14.93
N THR A 69 -11.80 -27.11 15.39
CA THR A 69 -13.23 -27.44 15.25
C THR A 69 -13.86 -27.50 16.65
N LEU A 70 -14.98 -26.79 16.80
CA LEU A 70 -15.77 -26.81 18.03
C LEU A 70 -16.40 -28.19 18.26
N LYS A 71 -16.23 -28.76 19.45
CA LYS A 71 -16.71 -30.13 19.80
C LYS A 71 -18.22 -30.21 20.02
N GLY A 72 -18.83 -29.12 20.48
CA GLY A 72 -20.27 -29.08 20.79
C GLY A 72 -20.69 -27.77 21.44
N ASN A 73 -21.99 -27.62 21.70
CA ASN A 73 -22.59 -26.38 22.18
C ASN A 73 -22.19 -26.00 23.63
N GLU A 74 -21.70 -26.93 24.42
CA GLU A 74 -21.18 -26.71 25.77
C GLU A 74 -19.73 -26.23 25.78
N TYR A 75 -19.05 -26.26 24.65
CA TYR A 75 -17.66 -25.82 24.50
C TYR A 75 -17.54 -24.45 23.90
N CYS A 76 -16.40 -23.82 24.14
CA CYS A 76 -15.91 -22.63 23.41
C CYS A 76 -14.43 -22.84 23.06
N ILE A 77 -13.94 -22.04 22.15
CA ILE A 77 -12.51 -21.97 21.80
C ILE A 77 -12.05 -20.55 22.15
N GLU A 78 -11.02 -20.46 22.98
CA GLU A 78 -10.36 -19.17 23.19
C GLU A 78 -9.74 -18.70 21.89
N VAL A 79 -9.91 -17.42 21.54
CA VAL A 79 -9.49 -16.86 20.26
C VAL A 79 -8.71 -15.59 20.45
N MET A 80 -7.67 -15.43 19.63
CA MET A 80 -6.88 -14.21 19.58
C MET A 80 -7.22 -13.40 18.31
N THR A 81 -7.24 -12.09 18.44
CA THR A 81 -7.47 -11.14 17.32
C THR A 81 -6.62 -11.51 16.10
N GLY A 82 -7.24 -11.50 14.93
CA GLY A 82 -6.58 -11.82 13.66
C GLY A 82 -6.52 -13.32 13.33
N CYS A 83 -6.90 -14.23 14.23
CA CYS A 83 -6.97 -15.66 13.90
C CYS A 83 -8.16 -15.97 12.99
N SER A 84 -8.11 -17.12 12.31
CA SER A 84 -9.26 -17.66 11.58
C SER A 84 -10.32 -18.11 12.57
N LEU A 85 -11.59 -17.82 12.28
CA LEU A 85 -12.72 -18.27 13.10
C LEU A 85 -12.75 -19.79 13.14
N PRO A 86 -12.82 -20.43 14.34
CA PRO A 86 -12.90 -21.88 14.42
C PRO A 86 -14.15 -22.47 13.75
N ILE A 87 -14.02 -23.63 13.16
CA ILE A 87 -15.12 -24.34 12.49
C ILE A 87 -16.21 -24.68 13.52
N GLY A 88 -17.47 -24.35 13.19
CA GLY A 88 -18.61 -24.54 14.10
C GLY A 88 -18.88 -23.33 15.01
N CYS A 89 -18.01 -22.32 15.03
CA CYS A 89 -18.23 -21.07 15.71
C CYS A 89 -18.78 -19.99 14.74
N ASN A 90 -19.65 -19.12 15.23
CA ASN A 90 -20.24 -18.02 14.48
C ASN A 90 -20.60 -16.81 15.37
N CYS A 91 -19.99 -16.75 16.56
CA CYS A 91 -20.08 -15.60 17.47
C CYS A 91 -18.79 -15.55 18.30
N VAL A 92 -18.21 -14.37 18.41
CA VAL A 92 -17.04 -14.10 19.26
C VAL A 92 -17.45 -13.13 20.35
N ILE A 93 -17.16 -13.50 21.60
CA ILE A 93 -17.43 -12.72 22.80
C ILE A 93 -16.08 -12.23 23.33
N LYS A 94 -15.94 -10.93 23.46
CA LYS A 94 -14.68 -10.30 23.91
C LYS A 94 -14.38 -10.64 25.37
N VAL A 95 -13.10 -10.66 25.70
CA VAL A 95 -12.63 -11.04 27.04
C VAL A 95 -13.21 -10.17 28.16
N GLU A 96 -13.50 -8.90 27.89
CA GLU A 96 -14.10 -7.96 28.84
C GLU A 96 -15.51 -8.36 29.27
N ASP A 97 -16.22 -9.16 28.47
CA ASP A 97 -17.59 -9.62 28.73
C ASP A 97 -17.62 -11.01 29.37
N LEU A 98 -16.47 -11.51 29.81
CA LEU A 98 -16.27 -12.85 30.36
C LEU A 98 -15.75 -12.79 31.80
N THR A 99 -16.02 -13.85 32.53
CA THR A 99 -15.27 -14.27 33.73
C THR A 99 -14.71 -15.66 33.47
N ILE A 100 -13.40 -15.77 33.46
CA ILE A 100 -12.72 -17.06 33.23
C ILE A 100 -12.29 -17.64 34.57
N ASN A 101 -12.76 -18.83 34.87
CA ASN A 101 -12.39 -19.59 36.06
C ASN A 101 -11.89 -20.97 35.62
N GLU A 102 -10.62 -21.27 35.87
CA GLU A 102 -9.97 -22.52 35.46
C GLU A 102 -10.19 -22.80 33.96
N ASN A 103 -10.98 -23.80 33.62
CA ASN A 103 -11.27 -24.23 32.24
C ASN A 103 -12.70 -23.84 31.78
N LYS A 104 -13.31 -22.82 32.40
CA LYS A 104 -14.66 -22.39 32.06
C LYS A 104 -14.72 -20.87 31.84
N ALA A 105 -15.43 -20.47 30.80
CA ALA A 105 -15.78 -19.11 30.52
C ALA A 105 -17.25 -18.89 30.87
N LEU A 106 -17.51 -17.93 31.74
CA LEU A 106 -18.84 -17.48 32.14
C LEU A 106 -19.12 -16.12 31.51
N LEU A 107 -20.23 -16.01 30.83
CA LEU A 107 -20.70 -14.75 30.24
C LEU A 107 -21.20 -13.81 31.34
N LYS A 108 -20.86 -12.53 31.23
CA LYS A 108 -21.47 -11.49 32.05
C LYS A 108 -22.96 -11.34 31.73
N ASP A 109 -23.73 -10.77 32.67
CA ASP A 109 -25.15 -10.54 32.46
C ASP A 109 -25.42 -9.43 31.43
N ASN A 110 -26.63 -9.50 30.84
CA ASN A 110 -27.16 -8.49 29.91
C ASN A 110 -26.32 -8.25 28.65
N LEU A 111 -25.66 -9.27 28.13
CA LEU A 111 -24.99 -9.18 26.84
C LEU A 111 -26.00 -9.19 25.69
N ASP A 112 -25.91 -8.19 24.84
CA ASP A 112 -26.66 -8.13 23.57
C ASP A 112 -25.73 -8.67 22.46
N LEU A 113 -25.77 -9.99 22.23
CA LEU A 113 -24.97 -10.65 21.21
C LEU A 113 -25.80 -10.85 19.94
N VAL A 114 -25.17 -10.70 18.81
CA VAL A 114 -25.76 -10.97 17.50
C VAL A 114 -25.01 -12.08 16.76
N PHE A 115 -25.68 -12.69 15.81
CA PHE A 115 -25.03 -13.61 14.89
C PHE A 115 -23.85 -12.91 14.18
N TYR A 116 -22.71 -13.55 14.09
CA TYR A 116 -21.44 -13.00 13.57
C TYR A 116 -20.87 -11.82 14.37
N ASN A 117 -21.19 -11.72 15.65
CA ASN A 117 -20.62 -10.73 16.56
C ASN A 117 -19.09 -10.81 16.61
N ASN A 118 -18.41 -9.67 16.48
CA ASN A 118 -16.93 -9.55 16.47
C ASN A 118 -16.20 -10.44 15.44
N ILE A 119 -16.83 -10.68 14.30
CA ILE A 119 -16.27 -11.44 13.18
C ILE A 119 -16.20 -10.55 11.95
N HIS A 120 -15.03 -10.47 11.35
CA HIS A 120 -14.81 -9.81 10.08
C HIS A 120 -14.94 -10.84 8.96
N SER A 121 -16.01 -10.76 8.20
CA SER A 121 -16.37 -11.79 7.21
C SER A 121 -15.35 -11.89 6.08
N LYS A 122 -15.12 -13.10 5.59
CA LYS A 122 -14.32 -13.34 4.39
C LYS A 122 -14.79 -12.47 3.22
N GLY A 123 -13.86 -11.78 2.56
CA GLY A 123 -14.14 -10.95 1.38
C GLY A 123 -14.94 -9.69 1.66
N SER A 124 -15.02 -9.22 2.91
CA SER A 124 -15.72 -7.99 3.27
C SER A 124 -15.01 -6.73 2.80
N ASP A 125 -13.68 -6.74 2.69
CA ASP A 125 -12.90 -5.58 2.26
C ASP A 125 -12.84 -5.51 0.72
N TYR A 126 -12.49 -6.62 0.07
CA TYR A 126 -12.55 -6.82 -1.38
C TYR A 126 -12.58 -8.30 -1.75
N LYS A 127 -13.08 -8.60 -2.93
CA LYS A 127 -13.15 -9.95 -3.48
C LYS A 127 -12.04 -10.19 -4.49
N LYS A 128 -11.76 -11.47 -4.74
CA LYS A 128 -10.86 -11.87 -5.81
C LYS A 128 -11.26 -11.20 -7.12
N ASP A 129 -10.24 -10.74 -7.89
CA ASP A 129 -10.34 -10.03 -9.17
C ASP A 129 -10.90 -8.60 -9.08
N ASP A 130 -11.27 -8.10 -7.89
CA ASP A 130 -11.61 -6.69 -7.71
C ASP A 130 -10.43 -5.79 -8.10
N LYS A 131 -10.75 -4.69 -8.80
CA LYS A 131 -9.75 -3.70 -9.20
C LYS A 131 -9.38 -2.82 -8.02
N LEU A 132 -8.12 -2.89 -7.59
CA LEU A 132 -7.61 -2.18 -6.43
C LEU A 132 -6.91 -0.86 -6.81
N ILE A 133 -6.09 -0.86 -7.87
CA ILE A 133 -5.38 0.33 -8.33
C ILE A 133 -5.51 0.44 -9.84
N SER A 134 -5.86 1.64 -10.32
CA SER A 134 -6.00 1.91 -11.75
C SER A 134 -4.65 2.22 -12.40
N ILE A 135 -4.54 1.88 -13.68
CA ILE A 135 -3.45 2.38 -14.53
C ILE A 135 -3.45 3.91 -14.54
N GLY A 136 -2.27 4.53 -14.53
CA GLY A 136 -2.09 5.98 -14.49
C GLY A 136 -2.08 6.58 -13.07
N THR A 137 -2.26 5.76 -12.04
CA THR A 137 -2.21 6.22 -10.64
C THR A 137 -0.77 6.55 -10.23
N GLU A 138 -0.56 7.72 -9.61
CA GLU A 138 0.68 8.03 -8.88
C GLU A 138 0.73 7.18 -7.60
N LEU A 139 1.79 6.40 -7.45
CA LEU A 139 1.93 5.44 -6.37
C LEU A 139 2.35 6.11 -5.06
N LEU A 140 1.48 6.04 -4.06
CA LEU A 140 1.72 6.48 -2.68
C LEU A 140 1.96 5.27 -1.76
N MET A 141 2.31 5.52 -0.49
CA MET A 141 2.57 4.46 0.50
C MET A 141 1.41 3.46 0.63
N SER A 142 0.16 3.93 0.60
CA SER A 142 -1.02 3.07 0.65
C SER A 142 -1.10 2.14 -0.55
N HIS A 143 -0.78 2.63 -1.75
CA HIS A 143 -0.75 1.80 -2.96
C HIS A 143 0.36 0.74 -2.90
N ILE A 144 1.53 1.07 -2.35
CA ILE A 144 2.62 0.10 -2.13
C ILE A 144 2.16 -1.01 -1.16
N SER A 145 1.46 -0.63 -0.08
CA SER A 145 0.88 -1.59 0.87
C SER A 145 -0.13 -2.52 0.20
N ILE A 146 -1.04 -1.98 -0.62
CA ILE A 146 -2.01 -2.77 -1.39
C ILE A 146 -1.31 -3.74 -2.33
N MET A 147 -0.32 -3.28 -3.10
CA MET A 147 0.47 -4.15 -4.00
C MET A 147 1.16 -5.28 -3.23
N ALA A 148 1.75 -4.97 -2.08
CA ALA A 148 2.37 -5.98 -1.23
C ALA A 148 1.36 -7.00 -0.69
N SER A 149 0.15 -6.57 -0.29
CA SER A 149 -0.89 -7.46 0.26
C SER A 149 -1.41 -8.48 -0.76
N VAL A 150 -1.35 -8.14 -2.06
CA VAL A 150 -1.71 -9.06 -3.16
C VAL A 150 -0.49 -9.75 -3.80
N GLY A 151 0.65 -9.74 -3.11
CA GLY A 151 1.85 -10.47 -3.56
C GLY A 151 2.60 -9.86 -4.75
N LYS A 152 2.31 -8.63 -5.11
CA LYS A 152 2.94 -7.93 -6.25
C LYS A 152 4.32 -7.41 -5.83
N LYS A 153 5.38 -8.13 -6.15
CA LYS A 153 6.77 -7.75 -5.86
C LYS A 153 7.34 -6.72 -6.85
N TYR A 154 6.93 -6.79 -8.11
CA TYR A 154 7.36 -5.91 -9.18
C TYR A 154 6.15 -5.26 -9.84
N ALA A 155 6.25 -4.00 -10.18
CA ALA A 155 5.21 -3.27 -10.89
C ALA A 155 5.72 -2.70 -12.21
N LEU A 156 4.84 -2.66 -13.21
CA LEU A 156 5.07 -1.93 -14.44
C LEU A 156 4.75 -0.46 -14.21
N VAL A 157 5.73 0.41 -14.33
CA VAL A 157 5.58 1.85 -14.13
C VAL A 157 6.03 2.62 -15.37
N LYS A 158 5.57 3.86 -15.51
CA LYS A 158 6.05 4.76 -16.55
C LYS A 158 7.50 5.14 -16.28
N LYS A 159 8.35 5.04 -17.30
CA LYS A 159 9.72 5.51 -17.21
C LYS A 159 9.73 7.05 -17.18
N ASN A 160 10.38 7.63 -16.20
CA ASN A 160 10.55 9.08 -16.14
C ASN A 160 11.36 9.59 -17.33
N PRO A 161 10.96 10.71 -17.97
CA PRO A 161 11.69 11.27 -19.09
C PRO A 161 13.06 11.82 -18.64
N SER A 162 14.05 11.77 -19.52
CA SER A 162 15.25 12.57 -19.35
C SER A 162 14.93 14.05 -19.67
N ILE A 163 15.45 14.96 -18.86
CA ILE A 163 15.17 16.40 -18.97
C ILE A 163 16.47 17.14 -19.22
N ALA A 164 16.50 17.99 -20.23
CA ALA A 164 17.59 18.91 -20.50
C ALA A 164 17.11 20.36 -20.35
N PHE A 165 17.75 21.13 -19.47
CA PHE A 165 17.58 22.58 -19.43
C PHE A 165 18.65 23.22 -20.27
N VAL A 166 18.24 23.92 -21.30
CA VAL A 166 19.13 24.62 -22.24
C VAL A 166 18.96 26.11 -22.06
N SER A 167 20.04 26.79 -21.64
CA SER A 167 20.13 28.24 -21.61
C SER A 167 20.86 28.71 -22.86
N THR A 168 20.35 29.75 -23.50
CA THR A 168 21.01 30.40 -24.65
C THR A 168 21.31 31.86 -24.33
N GLY A 169 22.35 32.41 -24.90
CA GLY A 169 22.77 33.78 -24.77
C GLY A 169 24.28 33.95 -24.58
N ASP A 170 24.90 34.86 -25.33
CA ASP A 170 26.35 35.10 -25.22
C ASP A 170 26.70 35.92 -23.96
N GLU A 171 25.69 36.54 -23.31
CA GLU A 171 25.83 37.21 -22.01
C GLU A 171 25.90 36.26 -20.85
N LEU A 172 25.48 34.99 -21.05
CA LEU A 172 25.40 34.01 -19.95
C LEU A 172 26.77 33.35 -19.67
N VAL A 173 27.17 33.38 -18.41
CA VAL A 173 28.40 32.73 -17.95
C VAL A 173 28.12 31.68 -16.86
N PRO A 174 29.01 30.70 -16.68
CA PRO A 174 28.90 29.71 -15.60
C PRO A 174 28.77 30.34 -14.20
N ILE A 175 28.15 29.66 -13.26
CA ILE A 175 27.93 30.18 -11.90
C ILE A 175 29.23 30.38 -11.13
N ASP A 176 30.30 29.67 -11.47
CA ASP A 176 31.63 29.73 -10.86
C ASP A 176 32.61 30.62 -11.58
N ALA A 177 32.14 31.38 -12.62
CA ALA A 177 32.96 32.37 -13.31
C ALA A 177 33.51 33.39 -12.33
N LYS A 178 34.84 33.52 -12.28
CA LYS A 178 35.53 34.45 -11.35
C LYS A 178 35.57 35.88 -11.89
N ASN A 179 35.79 36.04 -13.19
CA ASN A 179 35.84 37.32 -13.88
C ASN A 179 34.58 37.44 -14.73
N ILE A 180 33.82 38.47 -14.50
CA ILE A 180 32.54 38.75 -15.18
C ILE A 180 32.58 40.20 -15.68
N GLU A 181 32.33 40.37 -16.96
CA GLU A 181 32.20 41.68 -17.57
C GLU A 181 30.84 42.31 -17.24
N ASP A 182 30.74 43.63 -17.29
CA ASP A 182 29.53 44.37 -16.91
C ASP A 182 28.28 44.01 -17.72
N TYR A 183 28.47 43.47 -18.92
CA TYR A 183 27.39 42.99 -19.80
C TYR A 183 27.08 41.47 -19.63
N GLN A 184 27.75 40.74 -18.72
CA GLN A 184 27.56 39.32 -18.49
C GLN A 184 26.78 39.04 -17.21
N ILE A 185 26.00 37.97 -17.25
CA ILE A 185 25.22 37.50 -16.09
C ILE A 185 25.42 36.00 -15.89
N ARG A 186 25.36 35.57 -14.64
CA ARG A 186 25.46 34.09 -14.31
C ARG A 186 24.18 33.37 -14.64
N ILE A 187 24.30 32.16 -15.18
CA ILE A 187 23.20 31.23 -15.38
C ILE A 187 22.56 30.93 -14.01
N SER A 188 21.29 31.28 -13.83
CA SER A 188 20.57 31.06 -12.56
C SER A 188 19.30 30.24 -12.72
N ASN A 189 18.49 30.51 -13.74
CA ASN A 189 17.16 29.91 -13.93
C ASN A 189 17.24 28.39 -14.10
N SER A 190 18.19 27.86 -14.86
CA SER A 190 18.38 26.44 -15.07
C SER A 190 18.68 25.70 -13.76
N TYR A 191 19.41 26.30 -12.83
CA TYR A 191 19.70 25.75 -11.51
C TYR A 191 18.45 25.74 -10.61
N ALA A 192 17.64 26.78 -10.66
CA ALA A 192 16.38 26.84 -9.93
C ALA A 192 15.42 25.73 -10.41
N MET A 193 15.27 25.57 -11.73
CA MET A 193 14.46 24.53 -12.33
C MET A 193 14.99 23.14 -12.02
N TYR A 194 16.29 22.91 -12.11
CA TYR A 194 16.94 21.66 -11.70
C TYR A 194 16.61 21.32 -10.25
N SER A 195 16.82 22.26 -9.32
CA SER A 195 16.55 22.03 -7.90
C SER A 195 15.08 21.70 -7.61
N SER A 196 14.15 22.33 -8.33
CA SER A 196 12.72 22.07 -8.19
C SER A 196 12.33 20.66 -8.67
N LEU A 197 12.82 20.24 -9.83
CA LEU A 197 12.43 18.97 -10.44
C LEU A 197 13.19 17.75 -9.91
N SER A 198 14.47 17.91 -9.55
CA SER A 198 15.29 16.82 -9.02
C SER A 198 14.76 16.19 -7.72
N LYS A 199 14.02 16.97 -6.92
CA LYS A 199 13.36 16.49 -5.69
C LYS A 199 12.01 15.83 -5.96
N LYS A 200 11.37 16.12 -7.09
CA LYS A 200 10.02 15.66 -7.39
C LYS A 200 10.01 14.39 -8.21
N TRP A 201 10.95 14.24 -9.12
CA TRP A 201 11.01 13.13 -10.07
C TRP A 201 12.39 12.49 -10.07
N ASN A 202 12.42 11.18 -10.15
CA ASN A 202 13.66 10.40 -10.32
C ASN A 202 14.13 10.43 -11.79
N SER A 203 14.19 11.63 -12.37
CA SER A 203 14.57 11.85 -13.76
C SER A 203 16.05 12.20 -13.89
N LYS A 204 16.68 11.74 -14.98
CA LYS A 204 18.00 12.24 -15.34
C LYS A 204 17.84 13.69 -15.84
N ILE A 205 18.36 14.65 -15.07
CA ILE A 205 18.27 16.07 -15.39
C ILE A 205 19.68 16.59 -15.72
N GLN A 206 19.81 17.30 -16.82
CA GLN A 206 21.08 17.89 -17.27
C GLN A 206 20.86 19.40 -17.58
N ILE A 207 21.90 20.21 -17.34
CA ILE A 207 21.89 21.64 -17.64
C ILE A 207 22.93 21.87 -18.75
N PHE A 208 22.52 22.57 -19.77
CA PHE A 208 23.35 22.95 -20.93
C PHE A 208 23.30 24.46 -21.10
N HIS A 209 24.39 25.00 -21.61
CA HIS A 209 24.47 26.38 -22.12
C HIS A 209 24.96 26.33 -23.55
N ILE A 210 24.29 27.02 -24.45
CA ILE A 210 24.60 27.12 -25.88
C ILE A 210 24.68 28.60 -26.25
N LYS A 211 25.72 28.96 -26.98
CA LYS A 211 25.89 30.33 -27.52
C LYS A 211 24.83 30.67 -28.57
N ASP A 212 24.59 31.95 -28.79
CA ASP A 212 23.60 32.43 -29.76
C ASP A 212 24.08 32.29 -31.23
N SER A 213 24.41 31.05 -31.58
CA SER A 213 24.81 30.64 -32.92
C SER A 213 23.89 29.54 -33.43
N ILE A 214 23.28 29.73 -34.61
CA ILE A 214 22.38 28.72 -35.20
C ILE A 214 23.11 27.37 -35.45
N SER A 215 24.39 27.44 -35.83
CA SER A 215 25.21 26.24 -36.05
C SER A 215 25.47 25.47 -34.75
N ASP A 216 25.82 26.17 -33.68
CA ASP A 216 26.09 25.59 -32.36
C ASP A 216 24.79 25.03 -31.76
N LEU A 217 23.69 25.78 -31.88
CA LEU A 217 22.38 25.38 -31.42
C LEU A 217 21.93 24.04 -32.08
N LYS A 218 22.04 23.93 -33.40
CA LYS A 218 21.72 22.69 -34.13
C LYS A 218 22.59 21.53 -33.72
N THR A 219 23.89 21.77 -33.58
CA THR A 219 24.86 20.70 -33.22
C THR A 219 24.62 20.19 -31.80
N GLU A 220 24.52 21.10 -30.84
CA GLU A 220 24.34 20.72 -29.41
C GLU A 220 22.94 20.13 -29.13
N LEU A 221 21.87 20.67 -29.71
CA LEU A 221 20.53 20.06 -29.58
C LEU A 221 20.49 18.66 -30.15
N SER A 222 21.17 18.40 -31.29
CA SER A 222 21.25 17.07 -31.86
C SER A 222 21.95 16.05 -30.93
N LYS A 223 22.96 16.49 -30.17
CA LYS A 223 23.65 15.65 -29.17
C LYS A 223 22.78 15.39 -27.92
N ILE A 224 21.98 16.38 -27.52
CA ILE A 224 21.11 16.29 -26.33
C ILE A 224 19.92 15.37 -26.58
N ILE A 225 19.37 15.34 -27.81
CA ILE A 225 18.17 14.57 -28.17
C ILE A 225 18.48 13.11 -28.44
N ASN A 226 19.70 12.75 -28.85
CA ASN A 226 20.16 11.38 -29.10
C ASN A 226 20.81 10.76 -27.86
#